data_0523d02020dec3116e442e272bcc7e1a
#
_entry.id   0523d02020dec3116e442e272bcc7e1a
#
_cell.length_a   1.000
_cell.length_b   1.000
_cell.length_c   1.000
_cell.angle_alpha   90.00
_cell.angle_beta   90.00
_cell.angle_gamma   90.00
#
_symmetry.space_group_name_H-M   'P 1'
#
loop_
_entity.id
_entity.type
_entity.pdbx_description
1 polymer ?
#
loop_
_entity_poly.entity_id
_entity_poly.type
_entity_poly.pdbx_seq_one_letter_code
_entity_poly.pdbx_strand_id
1 'polypeptide(L)'
;MTTNYDSPEQPGSGQAPPPPWPLPSNPVPPGHPAGPYGPGWAPGSWGPAGPGSPGGPWGPGPGGAWSTGPGGPGGPGLPGGPAEPPAKQHRFRRRLLIVGVAAVVAVAAFWGVQNSGAISRTPVLTTSQIVAKVDAGLVDVYSTMGYQGAEGAGTGMVLTSSGVVLTNNHVIEGATSLRAVDIGNGRTYRAKVIGYDRSHDVAVIKLQNASGLSTVTLGNSASVQIGQKVVAIGNAGGKGGTPSVVTGHVIRLNAAITATDSSAGTSEHLHGLIGHNAPIQPGDSGGPLVNTAGQVVGIDTAASGGFQFQGGQSQTQAFAIPINTAMNIARQIRSGTATATVHIGATGFLGVGVLSASQARSYGLPAHSGAVVAGVFGGSPASRAGLARGDVIDSVNGHAITSPLDLQKALEQHHPGDQVTIGWTTQGGQSRSATVVLEKGPAG
;
A
#
# COMPACT_ATOMS: atom_id res chain seq x y z
N MET A 1 2.20 -59.10 48.70
CA MET A 1 1.55 -57.93 48.14
C MET A 1 2.67 -57.04 47.60
N THR A 2 2.97 -57.19 46.33
CA THR A 2 4.02 -56.45 45.61
C THR A 2 3.30 -55.46 44.68
N THR A 3 3.43 -54.20 44.98
CA THR A 3 2.90 -53.10 44.16
C THR A 3 3.95 -52.71 43.13
N ASN A 4 3.61 -52.95 41.85
CA ASN A 4 4.35 -52.43 40.69
C ASN A 4 4.13 -50.96 40.54
N TYR A 5 5.22 -50.18 40.47
CA TYR A 5 5.24 -48.79 40.04
C TYR A 5 5.40 -48.75 38.53
N ASP A 6 4.35 -48.25 37.83
CA ASP A 6 4.41 -47.95 36.42
C ASP A 6 5.23 -46.68 36.21
N SER A 7 6.23 -46.76 35.32
CA SER A 7 7.00 -45.61 34.85
C SER A 7 6.22 -44.88 33.76
N PRO A 8 6.27 -43.51 33.74
CA PRO A 8 5.59 -42.76 32.70
C PRO A 8 6.31 -42.87 31.35
N GLU A 9 5.52 -43.14 30.29
CA GLU A 9 5.95 -43.14 28.89
C GLU A 9 6.60 -41.80 28.52
N GLN A 10 7.75 -41.86 27.87
CA GLN A 10 8.40 -40.71 27.23
C GLN A 10 7.62 -40.32 25.98
N PRO A 11 7.36 -39.02 25.72
CA PRO A 11 6.77 -38.55 24.49
C PRO A 11 7.75 -38.78 23.33
N GLY A 12 7.23 -39.33 22.26
CA GLY A 12 7.94 -39.69 21.03
C GLY A 12 8.79 -38.55 20.47
N SER A 13 9.97 -38.93 20.02
CA SER A 13 10.93 -38.11 19.30
C SER A 13 10.26 -37.48 18.06
N GLY A 14 9.86 -36.19 18.18
CA GLY A 14 9.48 -35.39 17.05
C GLY A 14 10.68 -35.24 16.11
N GLN A 15 10.55 -35.76 14.89
CA GLN A 15 11.51 -35.47 13.82
C GLN A 15 11.62 -33.96 13.66
N ALA A 16 12.85 -33.44 13.72
CA ALA A 16 13.17 -32.07 13.37
C ALA A 16 12.71 -31.78 11.92
N PRO A 17 12.17 -30.60 11.64
CA PRO A 17 11.83 -30.22 10.26
C PRO A 17 13.10 -30.31 9.40
N PRO A 18 12.96 -30.74 8.12
CA PRO A 18 14.09 -30.76 7.20
C PRO A 18 14.72 -29.37 7.08
N PRO A 19 16.03 -29.27 6.86
CA PRO A 19 16.72 -28.00 6.72
C PRO A 19 16.14 -27.21 5.53
N PRO A 20 16.13 -25.86 5.61
CA PRO A 20 15.66 -25.03 4.51
C PRO A 20 16.52 -25.31 3.26
N TRP A 21 15.89 -25.24 2.10
CA TRP A 21 16.56 -25.35 0.80
C TRP A 21 17.77 -24.43 0.78
N PRO A 22 19.00 -24.94 0.47
CA PRO A 22 20.06 -24.04 0.08
C PRO A 22 19.60 -23.35 -1.21
N LEU A 23 19.41 -22.05 -1.16
CA LEU A 23 19.33 -21.25 -2.39
C LEU A 23 20.59 -21.62 -3.19
N PRO A 24 20.49 -21.91 -4.50
CA PRO A 24 21.66 -22.15 -5.30
C PRO A 24 22.56 -20.93 -5.14
N SER A 25 23.80 -21.13 -4.65
CA SER A 25 24.83 -20.09 -4.63
C SER A 25 24.91 -19.52 -6.06
N ASN A 26 24.79 -18.21 -6.18
CA ASN A 26 24.97 -17.53 -7.46
C ASN A 26 26.23 -18.08 -8.12
N PRO A 27 26.19 -18.51 -9.40
CA PRO A 27 27.39 -18.87 -10.10
C PRO A 27 28.29 -17.63 -10.15
N VAL A 28 29.49 -17.76 -9.56
CA VAL A 28 30.55 -16.77 -9.72
C VAL A 28 30.80 -16.66 -11.23
N PRO A 29 30.71 -15.48 -11.86
CA PRO A 29 31.02 -15.34 -13.27
C PRO A 29 32.48 -15.77 -13.52
N PRO A 30 32.78 -16.48 -14.63
CA PRO A 30 34.13 -16.91 -14.94
C PRO A 30 35.05 -15.69 -15.01
N GLY A 31 36.13 -15.72 -14.21
CA GLY A 31 37.09 -14.65 -14.12
C GLY A 31 37.70 -14.30 -15.46
N HIS A 32 37.69 -13.02 -15.82
CA HIS A 32 38.49 -12.50 -16.88
C HIS A 32 39.96 -12.62 -16.48
N PRO A 33 40.89 -13.01 -17.42
CA PRO A 33 42.31 -13.08 -17.14
C PRO A 33 42.86 -11.68 -16.83
N ALA A 34 43.66 -11.60 -15.77
CA ALA A 34 44.32 -10.39 -15.30
C ALA A 34 45.34 -9.92 -16.39
N GLY A 35 45.15 -8.72 -16.89
CA GLY A 35 46.16 -7.99 -17.65
C GLY A 35 47.08 -7.19 -16.71
N PRO A 36 48.32 -6.85 -17.12
CA PRO A 36 49.36 -6.37 -16.23
C PRO A 36 49.14 -4.92 -15.74
N TYR A 37 49.47 -4.72 -14.49
CA TYR A 37 49.45 -3.44 -13.80
C TYR A 37 50.34 -2.37 -14.43
N GLY A 38 49.82 -1.14 -14.64
CA GLY A 38 50.57 0.08 -14.84
C GLY A 38 50.13 1.12 -13.78
N PRO A 39 51.03 1.99 -13.25
CA PRO A 39 50.82 2.77 -12.06
C PRO A 39 50.21 4.15 -12.29
N GLY A 40 49.37 4.55 -11.37
CA GLY A 40 49.24 5.92 -10.88
C GLY A 40 48.40 6.93 -11.66
N TRP A 41 47.24 7.32 -11.10
CA TRP A 41 46.70 8.67 -11.27
C TRP A 41 46.05 9.15 -9.97
N ALA A 42 46.58 10.29 -9.50
CA ALA A 42 46.07 11.05 -8.34
C ALA A 42 44.84 11.91 -8.71
N PRO A 43 44.03 12.37 -7.78
CA PRO A 43 42.80 13.13 -8.07
C PRO A 43 43.14 14.57 -8.43
N GLY A 44 42.70 15.01 -9.62
CA GLY A 44 42.77 16.36 -10.14
C GLY A 44 41.51 17.16 -9.88
N SER A 45 41.70 18.28 -9.21
CA SER A 45 40.76 19.39 -9.02
C SER A 45 40.29 20.00 -10.35
N TRP A 46 38.98 20.25 -10.50
CA TRP A 46 38.44 21.07 -11.59
C TRP A 46 37.84 22.36 -11.03
N GLY A 47 38.51 23.47 -11.31
CA GLY A 47 38.01 24.82 -11.12
C GLY A 47 37.18 25.31 -12.34
N PRO A 48 36.60 26.51 -12.28
CA PRO A 48 35.48 26.89 -13.13
C PRO A 48 35.91 27.51 -14.46
N ALA A 49 35.19 27.23 -15.54
CA ALA A 49 35.30 27.92 -16.82
C ALA A 49 34.01 28.73 -17.10
N GLY A 50 34.19 30.02 -17.31
CA GLY A 50 33.19 30.99 -17.77
C GLY A 50 33.09 31.04 -19.30
N PRO A 51 32.59 32.15 -19.95
CA PRO A 51 31.31 32.16 -20.64
C PRO A 51 31.44 32.27 -22.17
N GLY A 52 30.41 31.91 -22.91
CA GLY A 52 30.33 32.11 -24.37
C GLY A 52 28.90 32.22 -24.89
N SER A 53 28.49 33.41 -25.20
CA SER A 53 27.35 33.79 -26.06
C SER A 53 27.75 33.62 -27.56
N PRO A 54 26.91 33.89 -28.62
CA PRO A 54 25.55 34.46 -28.66
C PRO A 54 24.67 33.81 -29.80
N GLY A 55 23.44 34.23 -29.90
CA GLY A 55 22.84 34.38 -31.20
C GLY A 55 21.37 34.08 -31.40
N GLY A 56 20.59 35.13 -31.59
CA GLY A 56 19.57 35.23 -32.60
C GLY A 56 18.13 35.46 -32.11
N PRO A 57 17.50 36.51 -32.63
CA PRO A 57 16.25 37.06 -32.07
C PRO A 57 15.03 36.64 -32.88
N TRP A 58 13.88 36.55 -32.24
CA TRP A 58 12.60 36.67 -32.92
C TRP A 58 11.75 37.71 -32.20
N GLY A 59 11.44 38.77 -32.94
CA GLY A 59 10.75 39.94 -32.51
C GLY A 59 9.22 39.78 -32.41
N PRO A 60 8.57 40.82 -31.91
CA PRO A 60 7.14 40.78 -31.57
C PRO A 60 6.25 41.20 -32.76
N GLY A 61 5.12 40.57 -32.93
CA GLY A 61 4.08 40.95 -33.86
C GLY A 61 3.03 41.87 -33.19
N PRO A 62 2.40 42.74 -33.92
CA PRO A 62 1.83 43.98 -33.41
C PRO A 62 0.36 43.93 -33.00
N GLY A 63 -0.03 44.92 -32.23
CA GLY A 63 -1.33 45.18 -31.70
C GLY A 63 -2.43 45.50 -32.72
N GLY A 64 -3.63 45.35 -32.28
CA GLY A 64 -4.86 45.79 -32.95
C GLY A 64 -5.73 46.61 -32.02
N ALA A 65 -5.57 47.93 -32.12
CA ALA A 65 -6.51 48.89 -31.56
C ALA A 65 -7.69 49.03 -32.48
N TRP A 66 -8.89 49.10 -31.95
CA TRP A 66 -10.07 49.63 -32.66
C TRP A 66 -10.65 50.78 -31.86
N SER A 67 -10.49 51.84 -32.42
CA SER A 67 -10.95 53.22 -32.58
C SER A 67 -12.44 53.46 -32.32
N THR A 68 -12.61 54.53 -31.60
CA THR A 68 -13.73 55.45 -31.50
C THR A 68 -14.35 55.84 -32.87
N GLY A 69 -15.66 55.93 -32.90
CA GLY A 69 -16.38 56.60 -34.00
C GLY A 69 -17.66 57.27 -33.48
N PRO A 70 -18.04 58.39 -34.09
CA PRO A 70 -18.77 59.44 -33.39
C PRO A 70 -20.23 59.66 -33.86
N GLY A 71 -20.98 60.36 -33.04
CA GLY A 71 -21.79 61.54 -33.38
C GLY A 71 -23.17 61.45 -33.97
N GLY A 72 -24.07 61.93 -33.27
CA GLY A 72 -25.12 62.93 -33.56
C GLY A 72 -26.40 62.49 -34.27
N PRO A 73 -27.36 63.42 -34.49
CA PRO A 73 -27.86 64.46 -33.64
C PRO A 73 -29.37 64.51 -33.45
N GLY A 74 -29.87 65.22 -32.51
CA GLY A 74 -30.88 66.24 -32.47
C GLY A 74 -32.34 66.03 -32.86
N GLY A 75 -33.16 66.56 -31.99
CA GLY A 75 -34.42 67.15 -32.39
C GLY A 75 -35.61 66.84 -31.51
N PRO A 76 -36.65 67.68 -31.57
CA PRO A 76 -36.85 68.72 -30.57
C PRO A 76 -38.16 68.58 -29.76
N GLY A 77 -38.28 69.36 -28.81
CA GLY A 77 -39.12 69.84 -27.83
C GLY A 77 -40.63 69.86 -27.88
N LEU A 78 -41.10 70.32 -26.71
CA LEU A 78 -42.36 71.01 -26.38
C LEU A 78 -43.48 70.17 -25.75
N PRO A 79 -44.39 70.82 -24.99
CA PRO A 79 -44.30 71.83 -23.94
C PRO A 79 -45.14 71.45 -22.67
N GLY A 80 -45.03 72.26 -21.69
CA GLY A 80 -45.58 72.43 -20.40
C GLY A 80 -47.04 72.10 -20.09
N GLY A 81 -47.20 71.75 -18.80
CA GLY A 81 -48.50 71.72 -18.13
C GLY A 81 -48.31 71.97 -16.63
N PRO A 82 -49.29 72.37 -15.86
CA PRO A 82 -49.14 73.37 -14.78
C PRO A 82 -48.87 72.80 -13.41
N ALA A 83 -48.45 73.71 -12.52
CA ALA A 83 -48.07 73.52 -11.15
C ALA A 83 -49.21 73.04 -10.23
N GLU A 84 -48.90 72.10 -9.31
CA GLU A 84 -49.72 71.75 -8.16
C GLU A 84 -49.02 72.06 -6.84
N PRO A 85 -49.79 72.34 -5.75
CA PRO A 85 -49.23 72.90 -4.52
C PRO A 85 -48.67 71.87 -3.53
N PRO A 86 -47.98 72.26 -2.45
CA PRO A 86 -47.13 71.35 -1.64
C PRO A 86 -47.89 70.55 -0.62
N ALA A 87 -47.78 69.25 -0.68
CA ALA A 87 -48.33 68.29 0.28
C ALA A 87 -47.37 68.11 1.48
N LYS A 88 -47.81 68.57 2.67
CA LYS A 88 -47.19 68.40 3.98
C LYS A 88 -47.44 66.97 4.55
N GLN A 89 -46.94 65.92 3.98
CA GLN A 89 -47.15 64.57 4.56
C GLN A 89 -45.94 63.60 4.48
N HIS A 90 -44.73 64.04 4.18
CA HIS A 90 -43.62 63.07 4.00
C HIS A 90 -42.69 62.88 5.22
N ARG A 91 -42.86 63.59 6.35
CA ARG A 91 -41.93 63.43 7.49
C ARG A 91 -42.23 62.26 8.39
N PHE A 92 -43.48 61.76 8.46
CA PHE A 92 -43.82 60.64 9.32
C PHE A 92 -43.51 59.25 8.65
N ARG A 93 -43.68 59.14 7.34
CA ARG A 93 -43.35 57.88 6.63
C ARG A 93 -41.84 57.61 6.54
N ARG A 94 -40.99 58.64 6.46
CA ARG A 94 -39.52 58.45 6.48
C ARG A 94 -38.98 57.93 7.81
N ARG A 95 -39.57 58.36 8.94
CA ARG A 95 -39.14 57.87 10.27
C ARG A 95 -39.54 56.39 10.52
N LEU A 96 -40.68 55.94 10.03
CA LEU A 96 -41.11 54.54 10.09
C LEU A 96 -40.30 53.64 9.17
N LEU A 97 -39.93 54.13 8.00
CA LEU A 97 -39.03 53.38 7.06
C LEU A 97 -37.61 53.21 7.62
N ILE A 98 -37.06 54.22 8.25
CA ILE A 98 -35.72 54.19 8.84
C ILE A 98 -35.73 53.22 10.06
N VAL A 99 -36.76 53.22 10.89
CA VAL A 99 -36.86 52.31 12.02
C VAL A 99 -37.09 50.88 11.53
N GLY A 100 -37.88 50.64 10.48
CA GLY A 100 -38.09 49.33 9.88
C GLY A 100 -36.84 48.76 9.23
N VAL A 101 -36.07 49.56 8.48
CA VAL A 101 -34.80 49.14 7.91
C VAL A 101 -33.74 48.86 8.97
N ALA A 102 -33.66 49.66 10.02
CA ALA A 102 -32.77 49.44 11.15
C ALA A 102 -33.11 48.15 11.90
N ALA A 103 -34.39 47.83 12.10
CA ALA A 103 -34.84 46.57 12.72
C ALA A 103 -34.55 45.36 11.82
N VAL A 104 -34.74 45.45 10.50
CA VAL A 104 -34.41 44.36 9.58
C VAL A 104 -32.89 44.12 9.51
N VAL A 105 -32.09 45.19 9.50
CA VAL A 105 -30.62 45.07 9.53
C VAL A 105 -30.13 44.49 10.88
N ALA A 106 -30.76 44.90 12.00
CA ALA A 106 -30.41 44.34 13.32
C ALA A 106 -30.83 42.88 13.45
N VAL A 107 -32.01 42.48 12.93
CA VAL A 107 -32.44 41.08 12.87
C VAL A 107 -31.55 40.27 11.93
N ALA A 108 -31.21 40.79 10.74
CA ALA A 108 -30.30 40.13 9.82
C ALA A 108 -28.89 39.97 10.40
N ALA A 109 -28.37 41.00 11.11
CA ALA A 109 -27.09 40.94 11.80
C ALA A 109 -27.14 39.94 12.97
N PHE A 110 -28.24 39.89 13.73
CA PHE A 110 -28.43 38.95 14.83
C PHE A 110 -28.57 37.49 14.31
N TRP A 111 -29.30 37.27 13.20
CA TRP A 111 -29.39 35.98 12.53
C TRP A 111 -28.07 35.61 11.82
N GLY A 112 -27.33 36.55 11.27
CA GLY A 112 -26.00 36.34 10.70
C GLY A 112 -24.97 35.93 11.74
N VAL A 113 -25.03 36.48 12.97
CA VAL A 113 -24.18 36.11 14.10
C VAL A 113 -24.60 34.77 14.71
N GLN A 114 -25.89 34.47 14.76
CA GLN A 114 -26.39 33.17 15.25
C GLN A 114 -26.15 32.03 14.23
N ASN A 115 -26.14 32.34 12.93
CA ASN A 115 -25.88 31.38 11.85
C ASN A 115 -24.43 31.44 11.32
N SER A 116 -23.55 32.23 11.87
CA SER A 116 -22.13 32.01 11.75
C SER A 116 -21.83 30.73 12.50
N GLY A 117 -22.20 29.59 11.90
CA GLY A 117 -21.75 28.29 12.32
C GLY A 117 -20.25 28.44 12.47
N ALA A 118 -19.76 28.35 13.70
CA ALA A 118 -18.34 28.30 13.97
C ALA A 118 -17.80 27.24 13.01
N ILE A 119 -17.05 27.65 11.98
CA ILE A 119 -16.28 26.73 11.18
C ILE A 119 -15.39 26.04 12.20
N SER A 120 -15.78 24.86 12.62
CA SER A 120 -15.00 24.01 13.50
C SER A 120 -13.72 23.72 12.73
N ARG A 121 -12.75 24.61 12.83
CA ARG A 121 -11.41 24.36 12.31
C ARG A 121 -10.90 23.19 13.12
N THR A 122 -10.84 22.04 12.53
CA THR A 122 -10.16 20.89 13.11
C THR A 122 -8.77 21.37 13.57
N PRO A 123 -8.43 21.25 14.86
CA PRO A 123 -7.17 21.76 15.36
C PRO A 123 -6.01 21.11 14.62
N VAL A 124 -5.08 21.91 14.14
CA VAL A 124 -3.83 21.43 13.54
C VAL A 124 -2.92 21.00 14.69
N LEU A 125 -2.69 19.68 14.79
CA LEU A 125 -1.84 19.10 15.82
C LEU A 125 -0.35 19.25 15.45
N THR A 126 0.51 19.37 16.46
CA THR A 126 1.95 19.20 16.28
C THR A 126 2.29 17.75 15.99
N THR A 127 3.46 17.48 15.41
CA THR A 127 3.91 16.11 15.14
C THR A 127 3.90 15.26 16.42
N SER A 128 4.36 15.77 17.55
CA SER A 128 4.36 15.06 18.84
C SER A 128 2.93 14.72 19.32
N GLN A 129 1.96 15.63 19.11
CA GLN A 129 0.56 15.37 19.45
C GLN A 129 -0.07 14.33 18.52
N ILE A 130 0.31 14.31 17.23
CA ILE A 130 -0.12 13.29 16.27
C ILE A 130 0.40 11.93 16.71
N VAL A 131 1.70 11.83 17.01
CA VAL A 131 2.36 10.61 17.50
C VAL A 131 1.66 10.09 18.76
N ALA A 132 1.51 10.92 19.79
CA ALA A 132 0.84 10.53 21.04
C ALA A 132 -0.61 10.02 20.83
N LYS A 133 -1.29 10.49 19.77
CA LYS A 133 -2.66 10.07 19.44
C LYS A 133 -2.70 8.75 18.66
N VAL A 134 -1.66 8.43 17.89
CA VAL A 134 -1.67 7.34 16.90
C VAL A 134 -0.92 6.12 17.39
N ASP A 135 0.23 6.29 18.07
CA ASP A 135 1.14 5.19 18.44
C ASP A 135 0.46 4.07 19.21
N ALA A 136 -0.40 4.40 20.18
CA ALA A 136 -1.10 3.38 20.97
C ALA A 136 -2.02 2.47 20.13
N GLY A 137 -2.37 2.88 18.91
CA GLY A 137 -3.16 2.10 17.97
C GLY A 137 -2.33 1.35 16.92
N LEU A 138 -1.01 1.29 17.08
CA LEU A 138 -0.10 0.61 16.15
C LEU A 138 0.40 -0.72 16.71
N VAL A 139 0.78 -1.59 15.80
CA VAL A 139 1.47 -2.84 16.13
C VAL A 139 2.67 -3.02 15.19
N ASP A 140 3.77 -3.54 15.73
CA ASP A 140 4.85 -4.11 14.92
C ASP A 140 4.43 -5.50 14.49
N VAL A 141 4.41 -5.76 13.18
CA VAL A 141 4.07 -7.07 12.60
C VAL A 141 5.34 -7.79 12.22
N TYR A 142 5.45 -9.05 12.62
CA TYR A 142 6.57 -9.92 12.26
C TYR A 142 6.07 -11.18 11.60
N SER A 143 6.64 -11.49 10.43
CA SER A 143 6.31 -12.61 9.58
C SER A 143 7.47 -13.60 9.58
N THR A 144 7.23 -14.86 9.97
CA THR A 144 8.22 -15.93 9.82
C THR A 144 7.91 -16.69 8.53
N MET A 145 8.81 -16.67 7.58
CA MET A 145 8.71 -17.36 6.29
C MET A 145 9.45 -18.69 6.40
N GLY A 146 8.84 -19.69 7.07
CA GLY A 146 9.49 -20.94 7.41
C GLY A 146 10.03 -21.73 6.23
N TYR A 147 9.38 -21.65 5.06
CA TYR A 147 9.86 -22.33 3.84
C TYR A 147 11.10 -21.67 3.21
N GLN A 148 11.34 -20.41 3.51
CA GLN A 148 12.46 -19.63 2.97
C GLN A 148 13.55 -19.41 4.01
N GLY A 149 13.31 -19.78 5.29
CA GLY A 149 14.23 -19.51 6.38
C GLY A 149 14.45 -18.02 6.65
N ALA A 150 13.46 -17.17 6.32
CA ALA A 150 13.53 -15.73 6.41
C ALA A 150 12.52 -15.18 7.42
N GLU A 151 12.77 -13.96 7.87
CA GLU A 151 11.82 -13.17 8.67
C GLU A 151 11.56 -11.83 7.98
N GLY A 152 10.31 -11.39 8.03
CA GLY A 152 9.86 -10.07 7.59
C GLY A 152 9.35 -9.25 8.78
N ALA A 153 9.38 -7.94 8.63
CA ALA A 153 8.80 -7.02 9.60
C ALA A 153 8.11 -5.86 8.89
N GLY A 154 7.03 -5.40 9.48
CA GLY A 154 6.25 -4.25 9.03
C GLY A 154 5.46 -3.66 10.18
N THR A 155 4.53 -2.80 9.83
CA THR A 155 3.63 -2.11 10.77
C THR A 155 2.18 -2.52 10.50
N GLY A 156 1.34 -2.38 11.50
CA GLY A 156 -0.10 -2.57 11.35
C GLY A 156 -0.88 -1.56 12.20
N MET A 157 -2.12 -1.34 11.81
CA MET A 157 -3.05 -0.42 12.48
C MET A 157 -4.20 -1.19 13.12
N VAL A 158 -4.41 -1.02 14.41
CA VAL A 158 -5.50 -1.64 15.15
C VAL A 158 -6.83 -0.96 14.77
N LEU A 159 -7.73 -1.71 14.16
CA LEU A 159 -9.07 -1.24 13.76
C LEU A 159 -10.14 -1.48 14.82
N THR A 160 -9.94 -2.49 15.68
CA THR A 160 -10.90 -2.80 16.76
C THR A 160 -10.17 -3.14 18.04
N SER A 161 -10.76 -2.82 19.18
CA SER A 161 -10.21 -3.14 20.51
C SER A 161 -10.06 -4.65 20.76
N SER A 162 -10.71 -5.48 19.96
CA SER A 162 -10.57 -6.93 20.00
C SER A 162 -9.41 -7.44 19.14
N GLY A 163 -8.63 -6.56 18.48
CA GLY A 163 -7.40 -6.94 17.77
C GLY A 163 -7.57 -7.31 16.30
N VAL A 164 -8.51 -6.69 15.58
CA VAL A 164 -8.49 -6.66 14.12
C VAL A 164 -7.49 -5.59 13.70
N VAL A 165 -6.52 -5.97 12.86
CA VAL A 165 -5.42 -5.12 12.42
C VAL A 165 -5.40 -5.06 10.90
N LEU A 166 -5.18 -3.87 10.36
CA LEU A 166 -4.98 -3.58 8.95
C LEU A 166 -3.48 -3.39 8.69
N THR A 167 -2.97 -4.02 7.64
CA THR A 167 -1.57 -3.92 7.21
C THR A 167 -1.48 -4.13 5.69
N ASN A 168 -0.29 -4.14 5.12
CA ASN A 168 -0.07 -4.50 3.73
C ASN A 168 -0.06 -6.02 3.52
N ASN A 169 -0.41 -6.47 2.29
CA ASN A 169 -0.31 -7.87 1.92
C ASN A 169 1.16 -8.34 1.93
N HIS A 170 2.07 -7.59 1.33
CA HIS A 170 3.48 -7.97 1.28
C HIS A 170 4.14 -8.11 2.67
N VAL A 171 3.57 -7.50 3.72
CA VAL A 171 4.04 -7.67 5.11
C VAL A 171 3.75 -9.08 5.64
N ILE A 172 2.69 -9.72 5.16
CA ILE A 172 2.29 -11.06 5.59
C ILE A 172 2.58 -12.16 4.56
N GLU A 173 2.93 -11.78 3.33
CA GLU A 173 3.15 -12.70 2.22
C GLU A 173 4.23 -13.73 2.54
N GLY A 174 3.98 -14.99 2.22
CA GLY A 174 4.89 -16.10 2.50
C GLY A 174 4.97 -16.51 3.98
N ALA A 175 4.25 -15.85 4.89
CA ALA A 175 4.33 -16.13 6.31
C ALA A 175 3.69 -17.48 6.67
N THR A 176 4.45 -18.36 7.31
CA THR A 176 3.96 -19.59 7.95
C THR A 176 3.46 -19.32 9.36
N SER A 177 3.97 -18.27 10.01
CA SER A 177 3.47 -17.77 11.29
C SER A 177 3.60 -16.25 11.37
N LEU A 178 2.67 -15.64 12.12
CA LEU A 178 2.60 -14.21 12.36
C LEU A 178 2.55 -13.92 13.85
N ARG A 179 3.31 -12.93 14.29
CA ARG A 179 3.20 -12.30 15.61
C ARG A 179 3.14 -10.79 15.47
N ALA A 180 2.51 -10.13 16.42
CA ALA A 180 2.49 -8.69 16.47
C ALA A 180 2.76 -8.22 17.90
N VAL A 181 3.49 -7.11 18.03
CA VAL A 181 3.75 -6.42 19.30
C VAL A 181 2.90 -5.15 19.30
N ASP A 182 1.97 -5.04 20.23
CA ASP A 182 1.12 -3.86 20.36
C ASP A 182 1.91 -2.73 21.05
N ILE A 183 2.02 -1.60 20.37
CA ILE A 183 2.82 -0.46 20.86
C ILE A 183 2.15 0.17 22.08
N GLY A 184 0.82 0.16 22.15
CA GLY A 184 0.06 0.78 23.24
C GLY A 184 0.24 0.07 24.58
N ASN A 185 0.38 -1.26 24.58
CA ASN A 185 0.49 -2.04 25.83
C ASN A 185 1.76 -2.89 25.94
N GLY A 186 2.63 -2.90 24.93
CA GLY A 186 3.89 -3.64 24.89
C GLY A 186 3.75 -5.17 24.80
N ARG A 187 2.54 -5.71 24.61
CA ARG A 187 2.30 -7.17 24.62
C ARG A 187 2.46 -7.77 23.24
N THR A 188 3.00 -8.97 23.21
CA THR A 188 3.09 -9.77 21.98
C THR A 188 1.88 -10.68 21.84
N TYR A 189 1.30 -10.69 20.64
CA TYR A 189 0.16 -11.52 20.26
C TYR A 189 0.52 -12.41 19.07
N ARG A 190 0.04 -13.65 19.07
CA ARG A 190 0.00 -14.44 17.82
C ARG A 190 -1.08 -13.85 16.94
N ALA A 191 -0.85 -13.84 15.62
CA ALA A 191 -1.81 -13.35 14.67
C ALA A 191 -2.23 -14.43 13.67
N LYS A 192 -3.46 -14.30 13.15
CA LYS A 192 -3.98 -15.10 12.03
C LYS A 192 -4.43 -14.17 10.93
N VAL A 193 -4.20 -14.55 9.68
CA VAL A 193 -4.77 -13.84 8.53
C VAL A 193 -6.27 -14.08 8.50
N ILE A 194 -7.07 -13.01 8.37
CA ILE A 194 -8.51 -13.07 8.10
C ILE A 194 -8.72 -13.14 6.59
N GLY A 195 -7.95 -12.36 5.84
CA GLY A 195 -7.97 -12.30 4.39
C GLY A 195 -7.07 -11.20 3.88
N TYR A 196 -6.92 -11.13 2.57
CA TYR A 196 -6.05 -10.17 1.89
C TYR A 196 -6.56 -9.85 0.47
N ASP A 197 -6.05 -8.76 -0.07
CA ASP A 197 -6.16 -8.39 -1.49
C ASP A 197 -4.76 -8.03 -1.99
N ARG A 198 -4.15 -8.93 -2.75
CA ARG A 198 -2.81 -8.75 -3.31
C ARG A 198 -2.77 -7.61 -4.30
N SER A 199 -3.80 -7.48 -5.15
CA SER A 199 -3.83 -6.46 -6.22
C SER A 199 -3.88 -5.02 -5.70
N HIS A 200 -4.25 -4.85 -4.42
CA HIS A 200 -4.26 -3.55 -3.74
C HIS A 200 -3.28 -3.48 -2.56
N ASP A 201 -2.50 -4.54 -2.34
CA ASP A 201 -1.54 -4.66 -1.24
C ASP A 201 -2.17 -4.41 0.13
N VAL A 202 -3.33 -5.02 0.41
CA VAL A 202 -4.08 -4.85 1.66
C VAL A 202 -4.29 -6.20 2.33
N ALA A 203 -4.01 -6.29 3.62
CA ALA A 203 -4.28 -7.47 4.44
C ALA A 203 -4.97 -7.11 5.77
N VAL A 204 -5.79 -8.02 6.25
CA VAL A 204 -6.43 -7.95 7.56
C VAL A 204 -6.03 -9.17 8.38
N ILE A 205 -5.45 -8.92 9.53
CA ILE A 205 -5.05 -9.97 10.48
C ILE A 205 -5.83 -9.83 11.80
N LYS A 206 -5.90 -10.92 12.54
CA LYS A 206 -6.55 -11.01 13.85
C LYS A 206 -5.53 -11.38 14.91
N LEU A 207 -5.32 -10.51 15.89
CA LEU A 207 -4.55 -10.80 17.10
C LEU A 207 -5.36 -11.75 17.98
N GLN A 208 -4.75 -12.86 18.35
CA GLN A 208 -5.40 -13.91 19.15
C GLN A 208 -5.45 -13.47 20.61
N ASN A 209 -6.60 -13.67 21.26
CA ASN A 209 -6.84 -13.35 22.67
C ASN A 209 -6.59 -11.86 23.03
N ALA A 210 -6.68 -10.98 22.04
CA ALA A 210 -6.54 -9.53 22.24
C ALA A 210 -7.86 -8.92 22.66
N SER A 211 -7.81 -8.00 23.62
CA SER A 211 -8.93 -7.20 24.08
C SER A 211 -8.46 -5.87 24.68
N GLY A 212 -9.30 -4.85 24.62
CA GLY A 212 -9.01 -3.54 25.20
C GLY A 212 -7.88 -2.76 24.50
N LEU A 213 -7.56 -3.11 23.25
CA LEU A 213 -6.53 -2.42 22.49
C LEU A 213 -7.01 -1.02 22.09
N SER A 214 -6.07 -0.07 22.05
CA SER A 214 -6.28 1.24 21.44
C SER A 214 -6.44 1.09 19.94
N THR A 215 -7.23 1.96 19.32
CA THR A 215 -7.48 1.92 17.87
C THR A 215 -7.06 3.24 17.22
N VAL A 216 -6.65 3.19 15.95
CA VAL A 216 -6.37 4.39 15.17
C VAL A 216 -7.66 5.15 14.83
N THR A 217 -7.56 6.47 14.67
CA THR A 217 -8.67 7.29 14.15
C THR A 217 -8.56 7.39 12.65
N LEU A 218 -9.58 6.89 11.93
CA LEU A 218 -9.61 6.96 10.47
C LEU A 218 -10.06 8.34 9.99
N GLY A 219 -9.44 8.83 8.93
CA GLY A 219 -9.81 10.03 8.20
C GLY A 219 -10.57 9.69 6.91
N ASN A 220 -10.59 10.66 6.00
CA ASN A 220 -11.20 10.51 4.68
C ASN A 220 -10.14 10.82 3.61
N SER A 221 -9.68 9.78 2.90
CA SER A 221 -8.67 9.96 1.85
C SER A 221 -9.19 10.72 0.62
N ALA A 222 -10.50 10.80 0.41
CA ALA A 222 -11.08 11.60 -0.68
C ALA A 222 -10.90 13.11 -0.48
N SER A 223 -10.59 13.57 0.75
CA SER A 223 -10.33 14.97 1.06
C SER A 223 -8.84 15.34 1.01
N VAL A 224 -7.96 14.41 0.71
CA VAL A 224 -6.51 14.64 0.62
C VAL A 224 -6.20 15.50 -0.61
N GLN A 225 -5.31 16.47 -0.43
CA GLN A 225 -4.91 17.42 -1.47
C GLN A 225 -3.39 17.44 -1.64
N ILE A 226 -2.93 17.72 -2.86
CA ILE A 226 -1.51 17.98 -3.14
C ILE A 226 -1.04 19.18 -2.31
N GLY A 227 0.16 19.07 -1.73
CA GLY A 227 0.72 20.06 -0.80
C GLY A 227 0.27 19.85 0.66
N GLN A 228 -0.69 18.97 0.94
CA GLN A 228 -1.11 18.69 2.31
C GLN A 228 0.03 18.07 3.12
N LYS A 229 0.30 18.61 4.31
CA LYS A 229 1.28 18.05 5.25
C LYS A 229 0.77 16.72 5.79
N VAL A 230 1.66 15.73 5.82
CA VAL A 230 1.41 14.38 6.33
C VAL A 230 2.55 13.90 7.23
N VAL A 231 2.23 12.93 8.07
CA VAL A 231 3.18 12.25 8.95
C VAL A 231 3.03 10.76 8.70
N ALA A 232 4.12 10.08 8.38
CA ALA A 232 4.20 8.63 8.30
C ALA A 232 4.80 8.09 9.60
N ILE A 233 4.24 7.00 10.13
CA ILE A 233 4.64 6.41 11.41
C ILE A 233 4.73 4.90 11.24
N GLY A 234 5.87 4.30 11.64
CA GLY A 234 6.04 2.86 11.46
C GLY A 234 7.24 2.27 12.17
N ASN A 235 7.55 1.02 11.84
CA ASN A 235 8.64 0.21 12.41
C ASN A 235 9.87 0.19 11.48
N ALA A 236 10.45 1.36 11.21
CA ALA A 236 11.59 1.48 10.31
C ALA A 236 12.72 0.50 10.64
N GLY A 237 13.12 -0.27 9.64
CA GLY A 237 14.15 -1.31 9.77
C GLY A 237 13.70 -2.54 10.54
N GLY A 238 12.43 -2.68 10.90
CA GLY A 238 11.88 -3.86 11.56
C GLY A 238 12.40 -4.10 12.99
N LYS A 239 12.95 -3.06 13.63
CA LYS A 239 13.64 -3.18 14.94
C LYS A 239 12.68 -3.29 16.10
N GLY A 240 11.43 -2.87 15.93
CA GLY A 240 10.47 -2.73 17.02
C GLY A 240 10.76 -1.60 17.97
N GLY A 241 9.94 -1.47 19.01
CA GLY A 241 10.07 -0.44 20.02
C GLY A 241 9.34 0.85 19.66
N THR A 242 9.97 2.02 19.89
CA THR A 242 9.36 3.30 19.55
C THR A 242 9.26 3.45 18.03
N PRO A 243 8.05 3.70 17.48
CA PRO A 243 7.86 3.88 16.05
C PRO A 243 8.72 5.01 15.47
N SER A 244 9.18 4.83 14.24
CA SER A 244 9.76 5.90 13.45
C SER A 244 8.70 6.93 13.07
N VAL A 245 9.10 8.19 12.99
CA VAL A 245 8.19 9.29 12.64
C VAL A 245 8.86 10.16 11.60
N VAL A 246 8.32 10.19 10.40
CA VAL A 246 8.82 11.03 9.31
C VAL A 246 7.70 11.93 8.78
N THR A 247 8.07 13.14 8.39
CA THR A 247 7.10 14.15 7.91
C THR A 247 7.35 14.47 6.45
N GLY A 248 6.28 14.77 5.75
CA GLY A 248 6.34 15.16 4.35
C GLY A 248 5.05 15.86 3.90
N HIS A 249 4.89 15.93 2.61
CA HIS A 249 3.73 16.50 1.95
C HIS A 249 3.23 15.56 0.86
N VAL A 250 1.96 15.56 0.60
CA VAL A 250 1.36 14.91 -0.57
C VAL A 250 1.87 15.61 -1.82
N ILE A 251 2.45 14.86 -2.74
CA ILE A 251 3.04 15.39 -3.99
C ILE A 251 2.27 14.95 -5.23
N ARG A 252 1.49 13.87 -5.12
CA ARG A 252 0.70 13.32 -6.23
C ARG A 252 -0.53 12.59 -5.70
N LEU A 253 -1.60 12.59 -6.48
CA LEU A 253 -2.78 11.75 -6.28
C LEU A 253 -2.94 10.83 -7.49
N ASN A 254 -3.65 9.70 -7.30
CA ASN A 254 -3.85 8.67 -8.32
C ASN A 254 -2.54 8.17 -8.95
N ALA A 255 -1.50 8.04 -8.15
CA ALA A 255 -0.23 7.49 -8.59
C ALA A 255 -0.38 6.00 -8.92
N ALA A 256 0.44 5.53 -9.86
CA ALA A 256 0.59 4.11 -10.17
C ALA A 256 2.06 3.73 -10.04
N ILE A 257 2.31 2.53 -9.53
CA ILE A 257 3.65 1.96 -9.41
C ILE A 257 3.64 0.50 -9.86
N THR A 258 4.78 0.05 -10.34
CA THR A 258 5.04 -1.37 -10.52
C THR A 258 6.01 -1.79 -9.44
N ALA A 259 5.56 -2.63 -8.52
CA ALA A 259 6.39 -3.27 -7.52
C ALA A 259 6.87 -4.60 -8.10
N THR A 260 8.18 -4.80 -8.19
CA THR A 260 8.75 -6.04 -8.71
C THR A 260 9.42 -6.78 -7.58
N ASP A 261 8.98 -8.02 -7.32
CA ASP A 261 9.73 -8.96 -6.49
C ASP A 261 10.75 -9.66 -7.38
N SER A 262 12.01 -9.23 -7.26
CA SER A 262 13.12 -9.82 -8.05
C SER A 262 13.42 -11.27 -7.64
N SER A 263 13.03 -11.71 -6.43
CA SER A 263 13.25 -13.07 -5.95
C SER A 263 12.21 -14.05 -6.50
N ALA A 264 10.97 -13.62 -6.61
CA ALA A 264 9.88 -14.41 -7.19
C ALA A 264 9.70 -14.19 -8.70
N GLY A 265 10.29 -13.12 -9.27
CA GLY A 265 10.11 -12.73 -10.66
C GLY A 265 8.70 -12.28 -10.99
N THR A 266 7.95 -11.84 -9.97
CA THR A 266 6.59 -11.33 -10.08
C THR A 266 6.60 -9.81 -10.04
N SER A 267 5.64 -9.18 -10.72
CA SER A 267 5.42 -7.74 -10.68
C SER A 267 3.97 -7.45 -10.34
N GLU A 268 3.76 -6.61 -9.36
CA GLU A 268 2.44 -6.11 -8.97
C GLU A 268 2.28 -4.67 -9.43
N HIS A 269 1.11 -4.37 -9.99
CA HIS A 269 0.76 -3.02 -10.46
C HIS A 269 -0.24 -2.41 -9.49
N LEU A 270 0.22 -1.49 -8.65
CA LEU A 270 -0.62 -0.75 -7.73
C LEU A 270 -1.05 0.58 -8.34
N HIS A 271 -2.34 0.91 -8.19
CA HIS A 271 -2.94 2.11 -8.79
C HIS A 271 -3.72 2.92 -7.75
N GLY A 272 -3.99 4.19 -8.08
CA GLY A 272 -4.82 5.05 -7.25
C GLY A 272 -4.14 5.49 -5.95
N LEU A 273 -2.80 5.43 -5.88
CA LEU A 273 -2.03 5.71 -4.68
C LEU A 273 -1.90 7.21 -4.39
N ILE A 274 -1.67 7.53 -3.12
CA ILE A 274 -1.23 8.84 -2.66
C ILE A 274 0.30 8.84 -2.71
N GLY A 275 0.89 9.69 -3.57
CA GLY A 275 2.33 9.93 -3.59
C GLY A 275 2.70 11.02 -2.58
N HIS A 276 3.70 10.79 -1.76
CA HIS A 276 4.21 11.76 -0.78
C HIS A 276 5.74 11.73 -0.72
N ASN A 277 6.34 12.72 -0.04
CA ASN A 277 7.80 12.82 0.09
C ASN A 277 8.30 12.62 1.53
N ALA A 278 7.49 12.05 2.42
CA ALA A 278 8.00 11.58 3.71
C ALA A 278 8.97 10.42 3.48
N PRO A 279 10.20 10.44 4.06
CA PRO A 279 11.24 9.46 3.76
C PRO A 279 11.02 8.15 4.55
N ILE A 280 9.98 7.39 4.17
CA ILE A 280 9.69 6.08 4.76
C ILE A 280 10.77 5.07 4.40
N GLN A 281 10.91 4.05 5.25
CA GLN A 281 11.89 2.98 5.13
C GLN A 281 11.23 1.60 5.16
N PRO A 282 11.91 0.52 4.71
CA PRO A 282 11.45 -0.83 4.95
C PRO A 282 11.09 -1.06 6.42
N GLY A 283 9.92 -1.63 6.68
CA GLY A 283 9.34 -1.77 8.02
C GLY A 283 8.25 -0.73 8.35
N ASP A 284 8.25 0.43 7.70
CA ASP A 284 7.14 1.40 7.81
C ASP A 284 5.89 0.94 7.02
N SER A 285 6.06 -0.01 6.10
CA SER A 285 4.95 -0.66 5.36
C SER A 285 3.85 -1.15 6.29
N GLY A 286 2.60 -0.86 5.95
CA GLY A 286 1.42 -1.17 6.76
C GLY A 286 1.12 -0.14 7.84
N GLY A 287 2.03 0.81 8.06
CA GLY A 287 1.85 1.94 8.96
C GLY A 287 0.96 3.04 8.38
N PRO A 288 0.50 3.97 9.22
CA PRO A 288 -0.39 5.03 8.81
C PRO A 288 0.33 6.22 8.18
N LEU A 289 -0.20 6.70 7.04
CA LEU A 289 -0.04 8.07 6.60
C LEU A 289 -1.12 8.93 7.28
N VAL A 290 -0.72 9.92 8.09
CA VAL A 290 -1.60 10.66 8.98
C VAL A 290 -1.67 12.12 8.58
N ASN A 291 -2.86 12.73 8.63
CA ASN A 291 -3.06 14.17 8.43
C ASN A 291 -2.76 14.97 9.72
N THR A 292 -2.78 16.30 9.62
CA THR A 292 -2.51 17.20 10.74
C THR A 292 -3.59 17.20 11.85
N ALA A 293 -4.69 16.50 11.67
CA ALA A 293 -5.71 16.25 12.69
C ALA A 293 -5.48 14.92 13.47
N GLY A 294 -4.41 14.18 13.14
CA GLY A 294 -4.11 12.88 13.72
C GLY A 294 -5.07 11.79 13.22
N GLN A 295 -5.51 11.88 11.96
CA GLN A 295 -6.39 10.91 11.33
C GLN A 295 -5.63 10.21 10.21
N VAL A 296 -5.79 8.89 10.13
CA VAL A 296 -5.18 8.05 9.08
C VAL A 296 -5.86 8.34 7.74
N VAL A 297 -5.10 8.74 6.73
CA VAL A 297 -5.58 9.00 5.37
C VAL A 297 -5.03 8.00 4.34
N GLY A 298 -4.03 7.20 4.73
CA GLY A 298 -3.47 6.15 3.88
C GLY A 298 -2.74 5.09 4.68
N ILE A 299 -2.36 4.01 4.01
CA ILE A 299 -1.45 2.96 4.49
C ILE A 299 -0.16 3.13 3.72
N ASP A 300 0.94 3.39 4.40
CA ASP A 300 2.25 3.50 3.75
C ASP A 300 2.66 2.14 3.19
N THR A 301 3.10 2.14 1.92
CA THR A 301 3.69 0.99 1.26
C THR A 301 5.12 1.35 0.88
N ALA A 302 6.07 0.94 1.73
CA ALA A 302 7.50 1.09 1.50
C ALA A 302 8.03 -0.14 0.78
N ALA A 303 8.89 0.03 -0.19
CA ALA A 303 9.59 -1.08 -0.81
C ALA A 303 10.41 -1.81 0.27
N SER A 304 10.01 -3.01 0.66
CA SER A 304 10.89 -3.93 1.36
C SER A 304 12.01 -4.37 0.40
N GLY A 305 13.19 -4.70 0.92
CA GLY A 305 14.45 -4.84 0.17
C GLY A 305 14.51 -5.75 -1.08
N GLY A 306 13.38 -6.31 -1.54
CA GLY A 306 13.23 -7.02 -2.82
C GLY A 306 12.37 -6.28 -3.84
N PHE A 307 11.62 -5.25 -3.43
CA PHE A 307 10.78 -4.47 -4.33
C PHE A 307 11.57 -3.29 -4.91
N GLN A 308 11.82 -3.31 -6.22
CA GLN A 308 12.39 -2.17 -6.92
C GLN A 308 11.28 -1.44 -7.68
N PHE A 309 11.14 -0.15 -7.41
CA PHE A 309 10.23 0.71 -8.18
C PHE A 309 10.84 0.97 -9.56
N GLN A 310 10.23 0.44 -10.61
CA GLN A 310 10.60 0.81 -11.98
C GLN A 310 10.14 2.25 -12.26
N GLY A 311 11.10 3.12 -12.51
CA GLY A 311 10.79 4.51 -12.85
C GLY A 311 11.90 5.51 -12.56
N GLY A 312 13.12 5.07 -12.21
CA GLY A 312 14.28 5.97 -12.06
C GLY A 312 14.03 7.12 -11.06
N GLN A 313 13.20 6.88 -10.05
CA GLN A 313 12.74 7.94 -9.16
C GLN A 313 13.76 8.12 -8.04
N SER A 314 14.15 9.37 -7.85
CA SER A 314 15.00 9.78 -6.75
C SER A 314 14.39 9.31 -5.42
N GLN A 315 15.22 9.05 -4.43
CA GLN A 315 14.88 8.60 -3.06
C GLN A 315 13.85 9.47 -2.29
N THR A 316 13.12 10.33 -2.97
CA THR A 316 12.22 11.33 -2.39
C THR A 316 10.72 11.04 -2.63
N GLN A 317 10.37 9.90 -3.21
CA GLN A 317 8.97 9.54 -3.42
C GLN A 317 8.61 8.27 -2.67
N ALA A 318 7.55 8.36 -1.89
CA ALA A 318 6.90 7.28 -1.18
C ALA A 318 5.42 7.23 -1.58
N PHE A 319 4.78 6.11 -1.30
CA PHE A 319 3.40 5.89 -1.71
C PHE A 319 2.56 5.34 -0.55
N ALA A 320 1.29 5.70 -0.55
CA ALA A 320 0.33 5.15 0.40
C ALA A 320 -0.97 4.75 -0.31
N ILE A 321 -1.54 3.65 0.11
CA ILE A 321 -2.86 3.18 -0.32
C ILE A 321 -3.90 4.06 0.37
N PRO A 322 -4.84 4.70 -0.36
CA PRO A 322 -5.87 5.54 0.26
C PRO A 322 -6.69 4.77 1.30
N ILE A 323 -6.88 5.35 2.48
CA ILE A 323 -7.56 4.64 3.59
C ILE A 323 -9.00 4.23 3.23
N ASN A 324 -9.71 5.00 2.41
CA ASN A 324 -11.06 4.64 1.99
C ASN A 324 -11.05 3.34 1.15
N THR A 325 -10.07 3.18 0.25
CA THR A 325 -9.87 1.96 -0.55
C THR A 325 -9.57 0.78 0.36
N ALA A 326 -8.57 0.92 1.23
CA ALA A 326 -8.18 -0.14 2.16
C ALA A 326 -9.32 -0.56 3.09
N MET A 327 -10.11 0.39 3.59
CA MET A 327 -11.26 0.10 4.45
C MET A 327 -12.44 -0.54 3.70
N ASN A 328 -12.60 -0.30 2.40
CA ASN A 328 -13.57 -1.02 1.58
C ASN A 328 -13.18 -2.49 1.49
N ILE A 329 -11.93 -2.79 1.19
CA ILE A 329 -11.37 -4.14 1.14
C ILE A 329 -11.45 -4.79 2.53
N ALA A 330 -11.02 -4.11 3.58
CA ALA A 330 -11.08 -4.63 4.95
C ALA A 330 -12.50 -4.99 5.39
N ARG A 331 -13.52 -4.24 4.94
CA ARG A 331 -14.93 -4.58 5.20
C ARG A 331 -15.36 -5.85 4.47
N GLN A 332 -14.97 -6.03 3.19
CA GLN A 332 -15.23 -7.25 2.43
C GLN A 332 -14.57 -8.46 3.11
N ILE A 333 -13.30 -8.34 3.48
CA ILE A 333 -12.57 -9.39 4.19
C ILE A 333 -13.29 -9.76 5.50
N ARG A 334 -13.67 -8.78 6.29
CA ARG A 334 -14.34 -9.01 7.58
C ARG A 334 -15.76 -9.57 7.46
N SER A 335 -16.46 -9.30 6.36
CA SER A 335 -17.76 -9.91 6.08
C SER A 335 -17.66 -11.33 5.49
N GLY A 336 -16.43 -11.82 5.23
CA GLY A 336 -16.22 -13.13 4.58
C GLY A 336 -16.59 -13.13 3.10
N THR A 337 -16.62 -11.96 2.44
CA THR A 337 -16.99 -11.85 1.03
C THR A 337 -15.74 -11.94 0.15
N ALA A 338 -15.48 -13.12 -0.40
CA ALA A 338 -14.43 -13.33 -1.39
C ALA A 338 -14.81 -12.70 -2.74
N THR A 339 -13.83 -12.22 -3.49
CA THR A 339 -13.98 -11.72 -4.85
C THR A 339 -12.83 -12.23 -5.72
N ALA A 340 -12.74 -11.79 -6.96
CA ALA A 340 -11.61 -12.16 -7.83
C ALA A 340 -10.24 -11.71 -7.28
N THR A 341 -10.21 -10.68 -6.41
CA THR A 341 -8.98 -10.11 -5.84
C THR A 341 -8.89 -10.29 -4.32
N VAL A 342 -10.03 -10.47 -3.63
CA VAL A 342 -10.09 -10.63 -2.17
C VAL A 342 -10.15 -12.10 -1.80
N HIS A 343 -9.10 -12.58 -1.16
CA HIS A 343 -9.02 -13.93 -0.58
C HIS A 343 -9.41 -13.90 0.91
N ILE A 344 -10.18 -14.91 1.34
CA ILE A 344 -10.66 -15.04 2.72
C ILE A 344 -10.05 -16.29 3.36
N GLY A 345 -9.40 -16.12 4.50
CA GLY A 345 -8.90 -17.24 5.30
C GLY A 345 -7.51 -17.72 4.89
N ALA A 346 -7.28 -19.03 5.01
CA ALA A 346 -6.01 -19.67 4.69
C ALA A 346 -5.94 -20.03 3.21
N THR A 347 -4.77 -19.88 2.61
CA THR A 347 -4.50 -20.20 1.21
C THR A 347 -4.20 -21.69 1.04
N GLY A 348 -4.70 -22.29 -0.05
CA GLY A 348 -4.37 -23.64 -0.45
C GLY A 348 -2.92 -23.76 -0.91
N PHE A 349 -2.22 -24.79 -0.47
CA PHE A 349 -0.79 -25.01 -0.71
C PHE A 349 -0.54 -26.28 -1.52
N LEU A 350 0.10 -26.13 -2.66
CA LEU A 350 0.54 -27.25 -3.50
C LEU A 350 1.91 -27.79 -3.07
N GLY A 351 2.79 -26.93 -2.59
CA GLY A 351 4.13 -27.29 -2.10
C GLY A 351 5.19 -27.38 -3.18
N VAL A 352 5.23 -26.41 -4.08
CA VAL A 352 6.26 -26.25 -5.10
C VAL A 352 6.89 -24.87 -5.02
N GLY A 353 8.19 -24.78 -5.27
CA GLY A 353 8.87 -23.55 -5.66
C GLY A 353 8.90 -23.50 -7.18
N VAL A 354 8.55 -22.38 -7.77
CA VAL A 354 8.47 -22.23 -9.23
C VAL A 354 9.29 -21.05 -9.73
N LEU A 355 9.73 -21.14 -10.99
CA LEU A 355 10.50 -20.13 -11.72
C LEU A 355 9.77 -19.76 -13.01
N SER A 356 9.97 -18.53 -13.46
CA SER A 356 9.61 -18.15 -14.81
C SER A 356 10.53 -18.87 -15.84
N ALA A 357 10.09 -18.95 -17.10
CA ALA A 357 10.91 -19.55 -18.16
C ALA A 357 12.28 -18.85 -18.33
N SER A 358 12.36 -17.54 -18.06
CA SER A 358 13.62 -16.79 -18.11
C SER A 358 14.56 -17.16 -16.97
N GLN A 359 14.04 -17.25 -15.75
CA GLN A 359 14.81 -17.69 -14.58
C GLN A 359 15.24 -19.15 -14.71
N ALA A 360 14.35 -20.04 -15.20
CA ALA A 360 14.66 -21.45 -15.40
C ALA A 360 15.89 -21.65 -16.31
N ARG A 361 16.02 -20.86 -17.37
CA ARG A 361 17.19 -20.89 -18.27
C ARG A 361 18.51 -20.63 -17.54
N SER A 362 18.54 -19.65 -16.65
CA SER A 362 19.77 -19.35 -15.89
C SER A 362 20.17 -20.45 -14.90
N TYR A 363 19.24 -21.34 -14.56
CA TYR A 363 19.49 -22.54 -13.74
C TYR A 363 19.64 -23.83 -14.56
N GLY A 364 19.72 -23.75 -15.90
CA GLY A 364 19.84 -24.92 -16.78
C GLY A 364 18.60 -25.83 -16.79
N LEU A 365 17.41 -25.26 -16.45
CA LEU A 365 16.14 -25.97 -16.45
C LEU A 365 15.38 -25.74 -17.77
N PRO A 366 14.40 -26.60 -18.12
CA PRO A 366 13.54 -26.39 -19.28
C PRO A 366 12.89 -25.03 -19.26
N ALA A 367 12.87 -24.33 -20.40
CA ALA A 367 12.35 -22.97 -20.54
C ALA A 367 11.08 -22.94 -21.39
N HIS A 368 10.10 -23.74 -21.03
CA HIS A 368 8.79 -23.79 -21.69
C HIS A 368 7.81 -22.77 -21.03
N SER A 369 6.74 -22.47 -21.75
CA SER A 369 5.60 -21.73 -21.18
C SER A 369 4.99 -22.56 -20.04
N GLY A 370 4.76 -21.94 -18.89
CA GLY A 370 4.28 -22.59 -17.69
C GLY A 370 5.04 -22.13 -16.43
N ALA A 371 4.72 -22.77 -15.31
CA ALA A 371 5.45 -22.60 -14.07
C ALA A 371 6.48 -23.70 -13.89
N VAL A 372 7.77 -23.39 -14.10
CA VAL A 372 8.86 -24.38 -14.03
C VAL A 372 9.15 -24.71 -12.57
N VAL A 373 9.09 -25.98 -12.21
CA VAL A 373 9.34 -26.45 -10.83
C VAL A 373 10.82 -26.34 -10.49
N ALA A 374 11.16 -25.41 -9.60
CA ALA A 374 12.51 -25.27 -9.04
C ALA A 374 12.80 -26.30 -7.97
N GLY A 375 11.75 -26.73 -7.27
CA GLY A 375 11.81 -27.73 -6.22
C GLY A 375 10.44 -28.08 -5.68
N VAL A 376 10.37 -29.19 -4.96
CA VAL A 376 9.13 -29.72 -4.36
C VAL A 376 9.39 -29.93 -2.87
N PHE A 377 8.50 -29.43 -2.02
CA PHE A 377 8.59 -29.66 -0.58
C PHE A 377 8.23 -31.11 -0.25
N GLY A 378 9.09 -31.78 0.54
CA GLY A 378 8.88 -33.15 0.93
C GLY A 378 7.56 -33.33 1.70
N GLY A 379 6.78 -34.36 1.35
CA GLY A 379 5.48 -34.65 1.97
C GLY A 379 4.34 -33.73 1.56
N SER A 380 4.58 -32.75 0.68
CA SER A 380 3.54 -31.85 0.16
C SER A 380 2.60 -32.55 -0.84
N PRO A 381 1.46 -31.92 -1.18
CA PRO A 381 0.57 -32.45 -2.23
C PRO A 381 1.31 -32.67 -3.56
N ALA A 382 2.18 -31.77 -3.98
CA ALA A 382 2.99 -31.91 -5.19
C ALA A 382 3.95 -33.11 -5.11
N SER A 383 4.62 -33.29 -3.96
CA SER A 383 5.51 -34.43 -3.72
C SER A 383 4.76 -35.77 -3.84
N ARG A 384 3.57 -35.86 -3.25
CA ARG A 384 2.73 -37.07 -3.32
C ARG A 384 2.20 -37.31 -4.73
N ALA A 385 1.99 -36.28 -5.53
CA ALA A 385 1.59 -36.39 -6.94
C ALA A 385 2.73 -36.80 -7.85
N GLY A 386 3.99 -36.75 -7.37
CA GLY A 386 5.18 -37.12 -8.14
C GLY A 386 5.74 -36.00 -9.01
N LEU A 387 5.42 -34.71 -8.69
CA LEU A 387 6.11 -33.60 -9.30
C LEU A 387 7.59 -33.59 -8.85
N ALA A 388 8.46 -33.20 -9.75
CA ALA A 388 9.89 -33.14 -9.53
C ALA A 388 10.49 -31.83 -10.05
N ARG A 389 11.71 -31.51 -9.62
CA ARG A 389 12.46 -30.38 -10.17
C ARG A 389 12.64 -30.53 -11.67
N GLY A 390 12.38 -29.46 -12.43
CA GLY A 390 12.48 -29.40 -13.87
C GLY A 390 11.19 -29.74 -14.59
N ASP A 391 10.16 -30.23 -13.89
CA ASP A 391 8.82 -30.34 -14.46
C ASP A 391 8.23 -28.94 -14.72
N VAL A 392 7.29 -28.85 -15.65
CA VAL A 392 6.61 -27.59 -15.99
C VAL A 392 5.12 -27.77 -15.74
N ILE A 393 4.57 -27.08 -14.75
CA ILE A 393 3.12 -27.04 -14.51
C ILE A 393 2.50 -26.19 -15.62
N ASP A 394 1.59 -26.79 -16.38
CA ASP A 394 0.95 -26.21 -17.56
C ASP A 394 -0.56 -26.05 -17.41
N SER A 395 -1.19 -26.67 -16.39
CA SER A 395 -2.61 -26.51 -16.15
C SER A 395 -3.02 -26.73 -14.69
N VAL A 396 -4.09 -26.04 -14.27
CA VAL A 396 -4.82 -26.24 -13.00
C VAL A 396 -6.31 -26.31 -13.32
N ASN A 397 -6.97 -27.40 -12.94
CA ASN A 397 -8.40 -27.66 -13.23
C ASN A 397 -8.74 -27.46 -14.73
N GLY A 398 -7.80 -27.79 -15.63
CA GLY A 398 -7.95 -27.63 -17.09
C GLY A 398 -7.71 -26.19 -17.59
N HIS A 399 -7.49 -25.22 -16.71
CA HIS A 399 -7.10 -23.87 -17.10
C HIS A 399 -5.58 -23.81 -17.36
N ALA A 400 -5.19 -23.22 -18.48
CA ALA A 400 -3.79 -23.11 -18.88
C ALA A 400 -3.00 -22.23 -17.91
N ILE A 401 -1.81 -22.70 -17.53
CA ILE A 401 -0.82 -21.97 -16.74
C ILE A 401 0.34 -21.62 -17.67
N THR A 402 0.60 -20.35 -17.88
CA THR A 402 1.66 -19.84 -18.78
C THR A 402 2.82 -19.20 -18.01
N SER A 403 2.63 -18.95 -16.72
CA SER A 403 3.62 -18.30 -15.85
C SER A 403 3.43 -18.73 -14.37
N PRO A 404 4.44 -18.48 -13.51
CA PRO A 404 4.30 -18.63 -12.05
C PRO A 404 3.13 -17.82 -11.48
N LEU A 405 2.90 -16.61 -11.99
CA LEU A 405 1.80 -15.74 -11.56
C LEU A 405 0.43 -16.36 -11.88
N ASP A 406 0.28 -17.04 -13.02
CA ASP A 406 -0.97 -17.74 -13.36
C ASP A 406 -1.23 -18.89 -12.39
N LEU A 407 -0.19 -19.67 -12.05
CA LEU A 407 -0.29 -20.73 -11.05
C LEU A 407 -0.71 -20.19 -9.69
N GLN A 408 -0.09 -19.09 -9.26
CA GLN A 408 -0.41 -18.43 -8.01
C GLN A 408 -1.86 -17.97 -7.98
N LYS A 409 -2.32 -17.24 -9.00
CA LYS A 409 -3.72 -16.80 -9.14
C LYS A 409 -4.70 -17.94 -9.16
N ALA A 410 -4.36 -19.05 -9.83
CA ALA A 410 -5.21 -20.23 -9.86
C ALA A 410 -5.34 -20.87 -8.47
N LEU A 411 -4.24 -20.96 -7.71
CA LEU A 411 -4.27 -21.54 -6.36
C LEU A 411 -4.88 -20.60 -5.31
N GLU A 412 -4.79 -19.29 -5.48
CA GLU A 412 -5.43 -18.30 -4.60
C GLU A 412 -6.96 -18.44 -4.52
N GLN A 413 -7.60 -19.05 -5.51
CA GLN A 413 -9.05 -19.32 -5.49
C GLN A 413 -9.42 -20.52 -4.61
N HIS A 414 -8.43 -21.23 -4.04
CA HIS A 414 -8.62 -22.47 -3.32
C HIS A 414 -8.16 -22.37 -1.86
N HIS A 415 -8.80 -23.19 -1.03
CA HIS A 415 -8.54 -23.29 0.40
C HIS A 415 -7.89 -24.63 0.75
N PRO A 416 -7.29 -24.78 1.95
CA PRO A 416 -6.85 -26.06 2.46
C PRO A 416 -8.01 -27.06 2.51
N GLY A 417 -7.79 -28.25 1.94
CA GLY A 417 -8.79 -29.31 1.80
C GLY A 417 -9.46 -29.37 0.42
N ASP A 418 -9.32 -28.31 -0.39
CA ASP A 418 -9.85 -28.33 -1.76
C ASP A 418 -9.07 -29.30 -2.63
N GLN A 419 -9.79 -29.96 -3.54
CA GLN A 419 -9.22 -30.82 -4.57
C GLN A 419 -8.99 -30.01 -5.85
N VAL A 420 -7.77 -30.10 -6.38
CA VAL A 420 -7.40 -29.48 -7.66
C VAL A 420 -6.71 -30.51 -8.55
N THR A 421 -6.99 -30.46 -9.84
CA THR A 421 -6.28 -31.27 -10.83
C THR A 421 -5.14 -30.46 -11.42
N ILE A 422 -3.91 -30.92 -11.18
CA ILE A 422 -2.70 -30.30 -11.71
C ILE A 422 -2.24 -31.08 -12.93
N GLY A 423 -2.04 -30.40 -14.05
CA GLY A 423 -1.36 -30.94 -15.22
C GLY A 423 0.05 -30.40 -15.29
N TRP A 424 0.98 -31.26 -15.73
CA TRP A 424 2.37 -30.86 -15.92
C TRP A 424 3.06 -31.69 -17.00
N THR A 425 4.09 -31.11 -17.59
CA THR A 425 5.00 -31.82 -18.50
C THR A 425 6.29 -32.12 -17.74
N THR A 426 6.71 -33.39 -17.71
CA THR A 426 7.94 -33.80 -17.05
C THR A 426 9.16 -33.31 -17.82
N GLN A 427 10.36 -33.28 -17.19
CA GLN A 427 11.61 -32.95 -17.86
C GLN A 427 11.88 -33.84 -19.08
N GLY A 428 11.38 -35.06 -19.11
CA GLY A 428 11.45 -35.98 -20.25
C GLY A 428 10.38 -35.75 -21.35
N GLY A 429 9.58 -34.68 -21.26
CA GLY A 429 8.55 -34.33 -22.25
C GLY A 429 7.24 -35.12 -22.13
N GLN A 430 7.04 -35.90 -21.07
CA GLN A 430 5.80 -36.64 -20.86
C GLN A 430 4.76 -35.77 -20.14
N SER A 431 3.56 -35.67 -20.72
CA SER A 431 2.43 -35.03 -20.05
C SER A 431 1.85 -35.95 -18.96
N ARG A 432 1.59 -35.38 -17.79
CA ARG A 432 1.00 -36.04 -16.62
C ARG A 432 -0.08 -35.18 -16.00
N SER A 433 -0.97 -35.80 -15.26
CA SER A 433 -1.92 -35.07 -14.41
C SER A 433 -2.24 -35.86 -13.15
N ALA A 434 -2.58 -35.18 -12.08
CA ALA A 434 -3.05 -35.76 -10.84
C ALA A 434 -4.01 -34.81 -10.11
N THR A 435 -5.01 -35.38 -9.46
CA THR A 435 -5.85 -34.63 -8.51
C THR A 435 -5.19 -34.67 -7.14
N VAL A 436 -4.94 -33.51 -6.54
CA VAL A 436 -4.32 -33.36 -5.23
C VAL A 436 -5.26 -32.63 -4.28
N VAL A 437 -5.16 -32.94 -2.99
CA VAL A 437 -5.82 -32.18 -1.93
C VAL A 437 -4.82 -31.13 -1.44
N LEU A 438 -5.18 -29.86 -1.53
CA LEU A 438 -4.34 -28.76 -1.07
C LEU A 438 -4.23 -28.76 0.45
N GLU A 439 -3.05 -28.45 0.95
CA GLU A 439 -2.78 -28.27 2.39
C GLU A 439 -2.82 -26.81 2.77
N LYS A 440 -2.71 -26.51 4.08
CA LYS A 440 -2.59 -25.16 4.55
C LYS A 440 -1.22 -24.60 4.16
N GLY A 441 -1.22 -23.54 3.38
CA GLY A 441 -0.04 -22.84 2.93
C GLY A 441 0.38 -21.66 3.81
N PRO A 442 1.46 -21.00 3.40
CA PRO A 442 1.82 -19.69 3.90
C PRO A 442 0.73 -18.67 3.55
N ALA A 443 0.78 -17.51 4.22
CA ALA A 443 -0.14 -16.41 3.97
C ALA A 443 0.20 -15.67 2.67
N GLY A 444 -0.81 -15.04 2.05
CA GLY A 444 -0.66 -14.07 0.96
C GLY A 444 -0.72 -14.63 -0.43
#